data_af87aed28d24c15f0a4c39734bb9a79c
#
_entry.id   af87aed28d24c15f0a4c39734bb9a79c
#
_cell.length_a   1.000
_cell.length_b   1.000
_cell.length_c   1.000
_cell.angle_alpha   90.00
_cell.angle_beta   90.00
_cell.angle_gamma   90.00
#
_symmetry.space_group_name_H-M   'P 1'
#
loop_
_entity.id
_entity.type
_entity.pdbx_description
1 polymer ?
#
loop_
_entity_poly.entity_id
_entity_poly.type
_entity_poly.pdbx_seq_one_letter_code
_entity_poly.pdbx_strand_id
1 'polypeptide(L)'
;MTANKEPERDNPGAGDNAGGPEVEFLDLNTNREYRFHVRWSDTLQSAMDTAYTKIGEARTDEDKLLCGDKEGASLMAYLAYTFEKLRDQKICPGRKYKLRRKTGGA
;
A
#
# COMPACT_ATOMS: atom_id res chain seq x y z
N MET A 1 17.43 -19.22 13.77
CA MET A 1 16.93 -19.06 13.45
C MET A 1 16.68 -18.62 13.08
N THR A 2 16.75 -18.50 13.16
CA THR A 2 16.23 -18.09 12.74
C THR A 2 15.83 -17.51 12.31
N ALA A 3 16.00 -17.51 12.19
CA ALA A 3 15.41 -17.00 11.70
C ALA A 3 15.00 -16.53 11.30
N ASN A 4 15.06 -16.56 11.25
CA ASN A 4 14.48 -16.16 10.85
C ASN A 4 14.08 -15.59 10.55
N LYS A 5 14.20 -15.35 10.52
CA LYS A 5 13.69 -14.87 10.33
C LYS A 5 13.53 -14.15 10.00
N GLU A 6 13.76 -13.79 9.98
CA GLU A 6 13.46 -13.16 9.75
C GLU A 6 13.54 -12.35 9.32
N PRO A 7 13.60 -12.27 8.85
CA PRO A 7 13.74 -11.35 8.43
C PRO A 7 13.44 -10.49 8.22
N GLU A 8 13.23 -10.30 8.20
CA GLU A 8 12.81 -9.54 8.03
C GLU A 8 12.27 -8.81 8.52
N ARG A 9 11.94 -8.92 9.10
CA ARG A 9 11.52 -8.10 9.77
C ARG A 9 12.11 -6.90 9.68
N ASP A 10 12.71 -6.68 9.11
CA ASP A 10 13.28 -5.51 8.73
C ASP A 10 12.28 -4.52 8.32
N ASN A 11 11.06 -4.78 8.44
CA ASN A 11 10.05 -3.90 8.00
C ASN A 11 9.25 -3.42 9.13
N PRO A 12 9.78 -2.51 9.87
CA PRO A 12 9.07 -2.02 11.03
C PRO A 12 7.76 -1.41 10.61
N GLY A 13 6.89 -1.29 11.49
CA GLY A 13 5.61 -0.70 11.25
C GLY A 13 4.70 -1.61 10.49
N ALA A 14 4.12 -1.12 9.42
CA ALA A 14 3.07 -1.85 8.74
C ALA A 14 3.56 -3.08 8.04
N GLY A 15 4.82 -3.13 7.68
CA GLY A 15 5.30 -4.24 6.88
C GLY A 15 5.29 -5.53 7.63
N ASP A 16 5.00 -6.60 6.94
CA ASP A 16 5.17 -7.95 7.45
C ASP A 16 4.39 -8.27 8.69
N ASN A 17 3.24 -7.72 8.81
CA ASN A 17 2.39 -8.04 9.93
C ASN A 17 1.54 -9.24 9.58
N ALA A 18 2.01 -10.42 9.96
CA ALA A 18 1.39 -11.66 9.54
C ALA A 18 -0.03 -11.82 10.02
N GLY A 19 -0.42 -11.10 11.07
CA GLY A 19 -1.79 -11.23 11.58
C GLY A 19 -2.79 -10.40 10.85
N GLY A 20 -2.36 -9.56 9.91
CA GLY A 20 -3.27 -8.67 9.21
C GLY A 20 -3.41 -9.03 7.75
N PRO A 21 -4.17 -8.22 7.04
CA PRO A 21 -4.42 -8.49 5.63
C PRO A 21 -3.20 -8.21 4.78
N GLU A 22 -3.13 -8.90 3.67
CA GLU A 22 -2.11 -8.60 2.67
C GLU A 22 -2.64 -7.53 1.74
N VAL A 23 -1.76 -6.61 1.37
CA VAL A 23 -2.07 -5.57 0.40
C VAL A 23 -1.09 -5.67 -0.76
N GLU A 24 -1.52 -5.22 -1.90
CA GLU A 24 -0.71 -5.25 -3.11
C GLU A 24 -0.75 -3.87 -3.76
N PHE A 25 0.43 -3.34 -4.04
CA PHE A 25 0.56 -2.06 -4.72
C PHE A 25 1.26 -2.27 -6.04
N LEU A 26 0.62 -1.86 -7.12
CA LEU A 26 1.24 -1.89 -8.45
C LEU A 26 1.69 -0.49 -8.80
N ASP A 27 2.98 -0.34 -9.02
CA ASP A 27 3.53 0.94 -9.46
C ASP A 27 3.36 1.03 -10.96
N LEU A 28 2.45 1.89 -11.40
CA LEU A 28 2.14 2.00 -12.82
C LEU A 28 3.30 2.54 -13.64
N ASN A 29 4.24 3.24 -12.99
CA ASN A 29 5.37 3.82 -13.69
C ASN A 29 6.40 2.77 -14.08
N THR A 30 6.56 1.74 -13.28
CA THR A 30 7.55 0.69 -13.51
C THR A 30 6.92 -0.66 -13.76
N ASN A 31 5.62 -0.77 -13.52
CA ASN A 31 4.89 -2.03 -13.64
C ASN A 31 5.36 -3.07 -12.64
N ARG A 32 5.86 -2.65 -11.49
CA ARG A 32 6.29 -3.55 -10.44
C ARG A 32 5.24 -3.64 -9.38
N GLU A 33 5.10 -4.83 -8.80
CA GLU A 33 4.16 -5.09 -7.73
C GLU A 33 4.89 -5.23 -6.42
N TYR A 34 4.29 -4.70 -5.35
CA TYR A 34 4.81 -4.77 -4.01
C TYR A 34 3.72 -5.32 -3.12
N ARG A 35 4.01 -6.39 -2.40
CA ARG A 35 3.06 -7.03 -1.51
C ARG A 35 3.62 -7.07 -0.11
N PHE A 36 2.75 -6.80 0.86
CA PHE A 36 3.15 -6.90 2.25
C PHE A 36 1.90 -6.97 3.10
N HIS A 37 2.06 -7.32 4.36
CA HIS A 37 0.95 -7.40 5.29
C HIS A 37 0.90 -6.13 6.14
N VAL A 38 -0.31 -5.72 6.47
CA VAL A 38 -0.56 -4.57 7.34
C VAL A 38 -1.42 -5.03 8.49
N ARG A 39 -1.61 -4.16 9.47
CA ARG A 39 -2.56 -4.42 10.53
C ARG A 39 -3.90 -3.83 10.14
N TRP A 40 -4.97 -4.42 10.66
CA TRP A 40 -6.29 -3.85 10.40
C TRP A 40 -6.40 -2.43 10.92
N SER A 41 -5.64 -2.08 11.95
CA SER A 41 -5.64 -0.74 12.50
C SER A 41 -4.73 0.23 11.76
N ASP A 42 -3.96 -0.23 10.79
CA ASP A 42 -3.13 0.66 9.99
C ASP A 42 -4.00 1.41 9.01
N THR A 43 -3.56 2.62 8.64
CA THR A 43 -4.30 3.41 7.67
C THR A 43 -3.83 3.11 6.27
N LEU A 44 -4.68 3.43 5.30
CA LEU A 44 -4.30 3.32 3.91
C LEU A 44 -3.07 4.18 3.61
N GLN A 45 -2.99 5.36 4.21
CA GLN A 45 -1.85 6.23 4.01
C GLN A 45 -0.56 5.57 4.50
N SER A 46 -0.60 4.91 5.66
CA SER A 46 0.62 4.28 6.16
C SER A 46 1.09 3.16 5.24
N ALA A 47 0.15 2.43 4.65
CA ALA A 47 0.52 1.39 3.69
C ALA A 47 1.09 2.00 2.41
N MET A 48 0.52 3.11 1.97
CA MET A 48 1.05 3.83 0.81
C MET A 48 2.48 4.28 1.08
N ASP A 49 2.73 4.80 2.29
CA ASP A 49 4.06 5.22 2.67
C ASP A 49 5.04 4.05 2.67
N THR A 50 4.59 2.90 3.15
CA THR A 50 5.43 1.69 3.12
C THR A 50 5.76 1.30 1.69
N ALA A 51 4.78 1.37 0.80
CA ALA A 51 5.02 1.06 -0.60
C ALA A 51 6.07 2.01 -1.20
N TYR A 52 5.97 3.29 -0.88
CA TYR A 52 6.96 4.25 -1.39
C TYR A 52 8.35 3.96 -0.84
N THR A 53 8.44 3.54 0.42
CA THR A 53 9.73 3.14 0.96
C THR A 53 10.33 1.98 0.18
N LYS A 54 9.50 1.01 -0.18
CA LYS A 54 9.98 -0.13 -0.96
C LYS A 54 10.36 0.27 -2.38
N ILE A 55 9.64 1.22 -2.95
CA ILE A 55 9.97 1.72 -4.28
C ILE A 55 11.26 2.53 -4.27
N GLY A 56 11.53 3.21 -3.15
CA GLY A 56 12.71 4.04 -3.05
C GLY A 56 12.50 5.46 -3.57
N GLU A 57 11.25 5.89 -3.64
CA GLU A 57 10.92 7.22 -4.15
C GLU A 57 10.11 7.98 -3.13
N ALA A 58 10.14 9.30 -3.22
CA ALA A 58 9.33 10.13 -2.37
C ALA A 58 7.99 10.38 -3.01
N ARG A 59 6.95 10.42 -2.18
CA ARG A 59 5.62 10.74 -2.66
C ARG A 59 5.50 12.23 -2.93
N THR A 60 4.77 12.58 -3.98
CA THR A 60 4.49 13.98 -4.29
C THR A 60 3.00 14.22 -4.24
N ASP A 61 2.63 15.50 -4.22
CA ASP A 61 1.23 15.87 -4.16
C ASP A 61 0.45 15.45 -5.40
N GLU A 62 1.16 15.18 -6.48
CA GLU A 62 0.50 14.82 -7.73
C GLU A 62 0.33 13.33 -7.91
N ASP A 63 0.84 12.56 -6.99
CA ASP A 63 0.69 11.11 -7.06
C ASP A 63 -0.71 10.73 -6.63
N LYS A 64 -1.24 9.68 -7.25
CA LYS A 64 -2.59 9.22 -6.97
C LYS A 64 -2.58 7.76 -6.58
N LEU A 65 -3.46 7.42 -5.67
CA LEU A 65 -3.69 6.03 -5.28
C LEU A 65 -5.05 5.63 -5.82
N LEU A 66 -5.06 4.55 -6.58
CA LEU A 66 -6.26 4.09 -7.25
C LEU A 66 -6.57 2.66 -6.82
N CYS A 67 -7.85 2.32 -6.86
CA CYS A 67 -8.24 0.93 -6.60
C CYS A 67 -7.95 0.09 -7.83
N GLY A 68 -7.27 -1.01 -7.63
CA GLY A 68 -6.92 -1.88 -8.75
C GLY A 68 -8.06 -2.77 -9.21
N ASP A 69 -9.10 -2.91 -8.38
CA ASP A 69 -10.21 -3.79 -8.70
C ASP A 69 -11.26 -3.14 -9.57
N LYS A 70 -11.29 -1.84 -9.60
CA LYS A 70 -12.29 -1.10 -10.34
C LYS A 70 -11.58 -0.32 -11.42
N GLU A 71 -12.30 0.51 -12.08
CA GLU A 71 -11.77 1.25 -13.18
C GLU A 71 -10.84 2.37 -12.74
N GLY A 72 -10.05 2.10 -11.72
CA GLY A 72 -9.11 3.10 -11.28
C GLY A 72 -9.71 4.18 -10.42
N ALA A 73 -10.75 3.86 -9.67
CA ALA A 73 -11.35 4.84 -8.77
C ALA A 73 -10.33 5.37 -7.80
N SER A 74 -10.31 6.69 -7.62
CA SER A 74 -9.35 7.32 -6.74
C SER A 74 -9.65 6.99 -5.29
N LEU A 75 -8.61 6.69 -4.54
CA LEU A 75 -8.74 6.42 -3.12
C LEU A 75 -8.14 7.53 -2.26
N MET A 76 -7.83 8.66 -2.87
CA MET A 76 -7.17 9.74 -2.14
C MET A 76 -8.02 10.29 -1.00
N ALA A 77 -9.33 10.18 -1.08
CA ALA A 77 -10.20 10.66 -0.02
C ALA A 77 -10.23 9.72 1.18
N TYR A 78 -9.65 8.53 1.05
CA TYR A 78 -9.74 7.51 2.09
C TYR A 78 -8.39 7.22 2.75
N LEU A 79 -7.41 8.07 2.54
CA LEU A 79 -6.07 7.78 3.05
C LEU A 79 -6.02 7.68 4.57
N ALA A 80 -6.90 8.37 5.27
CA ALA A 80 -6.93 8.32 6.73
C ALA A 80 -7.74 7.15 7.27
N TYR A 81 -8.40 6.39 6.42
CA TYR A 81 -9.19 5.26 6.85
C TYR A 81 -8.28 4.09 7.23
N THR A 82 -8.66 3.37 8.28
CA THR A 82 -7.99 2.11 8.61
C THR A 82 -8.46 1.03 7.66
N PHE A 83 -7.67 -0.03 7.56
CA PHE A 83 -8.09 -1.16 6.72
C PHE A 83 -9.35 -1.80 7.24
N GLU A 84 -9.55 -1.78 8.55
CA GLU A 84 -10.80 -2.27 9.10
C GLU A 84 -11.98 -1.45 8.60
N LYS A 85 -11.83 -0.13 8.58
CA LYS A 85 -12.92 0.73 8.10
C LYS A 85 -13.15 0.56 6.62
N LEU A 86 -12.07 0.41 5.85
CA LEU A 86 -12.20 0.17 4.42
C LEU A 86 -12.95 -1.13 4.16
N ARG A 87 -12.63 -2.17 4.94
CA ARG A 87 -13.33 -3.44 4.82
C ARG A 87 -14.81 -3.28 5.14
N ASP A 88 -15.12 -2.60 6.25
CA ASP A 88 -16.49 -2.46 6.69
C ASP A 88 -17.33 -1.67 5.68
N GLN A 89 -16.71 -0.72 5.02
CA GLN A 89 -17.40 0.09 4.03
C GLN A 89 -17.23 -0.43 2.62
N LYS A 90 -16.55 -1.58 2.47
CA LYS A 90 -16.38 -2.24 1.17
C LYS A 90 -15.70 -1.36 0.15
N ILE A 91 -14.74 -0.58 0.60
CA ILE A 91 -13.95 0.28 -0.26
C ILE A 91 -12.74 -0.51 -0.73
N CYS A 92 -12.66 -0.77 -2.02
CA CYS A 92 -11.59 -1.54 -2.64
C CYS A 92 -11.33 -2.85 -1.88
N PRO A 93 -12.32 -3.72 -1.79
CA PRO A 93 -12.23 -4.89 -0.90
C PRO A 93 -11.16 -5.89 -1.28
N GLY A 94 -10.70 -5.88 -2.52
CA GLY A 94 -9.64 -6.79 -2.94
C GLY A 94 -8.28 -6.39 -2.44
N ARG A 95 -8.15 -5.20 -1.89
CA ARG A 95 -6.89 -4.68 -1.36
C ARG A 95 -5.76 -4.70 -2.37
N LYS A 96 -6.10 -4.46 -3.61
CA LYS A 96 -5.14 -4.29 -4.69
C LYS A 96 -5.21 -2.84 -5.13
N TYR A 97 -4.08 -2.18 -5.13
CA TYR A 97 -4.02 -0.74 -5.36
C TYR A 97 -3.05 -0.45 -6.48
N LYS A 98 -3.24 0.67 -7.15
CA LYS A 98 -2.35 1.14 -8.20
C LYS A 98 -1.83 2.51 -7.82
N LEU A 99 -0.54 2.70 -8.00
CA LEU A 99 0.10 3.98 -7.76
C LEU A 99 0.40 4.63 -9.09
N ARG A 100 -0.23 5.77 -9.33
CA ARG A 100 0.08 6.58 -10.49
C ARG A 100 0.92 7.74 -10.02
N ARG A 101 2.23 7.59 -10.17
CA ARG A 101 3.16 8.56 -9.65
C ARG A 101 3.47 9.60 -10.70
N LYS A 102 3.68 10.82 -10.26
CA LYS A 102 4.19 11.82 -11.16
C LYS A 102 5.61 11.43 -11.53
N THR A 103 5.88 11.38 -12.82
CA THR A 103 7.23 11.07 -13.27
C THR A 103 8.00 12.36 -13.36
N GLY A 104 9.04 12.45 -12.57
CA GLY A 104 9.87 13.64 -12.61
C GLY A 104 10.48 13.79 -13.98
N GLY A 105 10.43 14.92 -14.52
CA GLY A 105 11.02 15.16 -15.78
C GLY A 105 10.27 14.60 -16.95
N ALA A 106 9.22 13.90 -16.68
CA ALA A 106 8.45 13.34 -17.78
C ALA A 106 7.49 14.38 -18.26
#